data_dc561a62c0dbc7965dcb104aad4674db
#
_entry.id   dc561a62c0dbc7965dcb104aad4674db
#
_cell.length_a   1.000
_cell.length_b   1.000
_cell.length_c   1.000
_cell.angle_alpha   90.00
_cell.angle_beta   90.00
_cell.angle_gamma   90.00
#
_symmetry.space_group_name_H-M   'P 1'
#
loop_
_entity.id
_entity.type
_entity.pdbx_description
1 polymer ?
#
loop_
_entity_poly.entity_id
_entity_poly.type
_entity_poly.pdbx_seq_one_letter_code
_entity_poly.pdbx_strand_id
1 'polypeptide(L)'
;MSPDPLMSRRNIFRGAALLGTVATVGGFTVSTANAAVPNPGIASCATWGARAASGLSQIATDANKIIIHHTATANQADVTQAAAYRLARSIQSYHMDSNGWADTGQHFTVSRGGYAMEGRHYSLSHLTSGNGMVVGAHCPGQNSQGIGIENEGTYTSATPPDALWAKLVDVCAYICQQYGIAPTKIYGHRDYVATACPGDKLYSMLPALRTAVAAKLDGGGNPSFQVVIDNGASGFTASANWAVSTFSTQRYGSNYHYADPEAVSDGAYYRATLPAAGNYKLETWYPADVGYNATTPFVVFASGGNQTVTVNQQGNGGKWVDLGTHAFESGARDILAVSRWSSGAGYVIADAVRVTRV
;
A
#
# COMPACT_ATOMS: atom_id res chain seq x y z
N MET A 1 26.45 -44.11 9.12
CA MET A 1 26.34 -42.93 8.22
C MET A 1 24.88 -42.64 8.01
N SER A 2 24.33 -41.67 8.77
CA SER A 2 22.96 -41.21 8.60
C SER A 2 22.91 -40.21 7.45
N PRO A 3 21.87 -40.22 6.60
CA PRO A 3 21.75 -39.25 5.52
C PRO A 3 21.35 -37.87 6.09
N ASP A 4 22.02 -36.84 5.61
CA ASP A 4 21.72 -35.41 5.84
C ASP A 4 20.25 -35.07 5.53
N PRO A 5 19.58 -34.25 6.35
CA PRO A 5 18.25 -33.79 6.05
C PRO A 5 18.31 -32.82 4.87
N LEU A 6 17.62 -33.16 3.79
CA LEU A 6 17.43 -32.35 2.60
C LEU A 6 16.96 -30.93 2.98
N MET A 7 17.82 -29.94 2.79
CA MET A 7 17.43 -28.53 2.87
C MET A 7 16.27 -28.26 1.89
N SER A 8 15.13 -27.87 2.44
CA SER A 8 13.98 -27.45 1.65
C SER A 8 14.37 -26.24 0.80
N ARG A 9 14.02 -26.24 -0.49
CA ARG A 9 14.25 -25.12 -1.42
C ARG A 9 13.71 -23.77 -0.92
N ARG A 10 12.81 -23.78 0.05
CA ARG A 10 12.27 -22.59 0.72
C ARG A 10 13.25 -21.90 1.68
N ASN A 11 14.21 -22.61 2.26
CA ASN A 11 15.18 -22.03 3.19
C ASN A 11 16.19 -21.12 2.50
N ILE A 12 16.36 -21.22 1.16
CA ILE A 12 17.28 -20.37 0.39
C ILE A 12 16.79 -18.92 0.27
N PHE A 13 15.48 -18.69 0.39
CA PHE A 13 14.91 -17.32 0.32
C PHE A 13 14.82 -16.61 1.68
N ARG A 14 15.04 -17.30 2.79
CA ARG A 14 14.82 -16.76 4.15
C ARG A 14 16.08 -16.21 4.83
N GLY A 15 17.26 -16.54 4.33
CA GLY A 15 18.53 -16.12 4.91
C GLY A 15 19.31 -15.09 4.11
N ALA A 16 18.81 -14.66 2.95
CA ALA A 16 19.48 -13.67 2.11
C ALA A 16 18.62 -12.41 2.01
N ALA A 17 18.91 -11.48 2.88
CA ALA A 17 18.84 -10.10 2.44
C ALA A 17 19.69 -10.02 1.14
N LEU A 18 19.05 -9.61 0.00
CA LEU A 18 19.72 -9.22 -1.23
C LEU A 18 20.34 -10.36 -2.07
N LEU A 19 19.52 -11.07 -2.83
CA LEU A 19 19.95 -11.55 -4.14
C LEU A 19 18.84 -11.20 -5.15
N GLY A 20 18.93 -9.99 -5.69
CA GLY A 20 18.13 -9.59 -6.84
C GLY A 20 18.54 -10.38 -8.07
N THR A 21 17.59 -10.71 -8.93
CA THR A 21 17.87 -11.25 -10.26
C THR A 21 18.62 -10.20 -11.07
N VAL A 22 19.82 -10.53 -11.50
CA VAL A 22 20.64 -9.69 -12.37
C VAL A 22 20.25 -9.97 -13.83
N ALA A 23 19.60 -9.02 -14.46
CA ALA A 23 19.42 -9.03 -15.91
C ALA A 23 20.44 -8.08 -16.54
N THR A 24 21.34 -8.59 -17.41
CA THR A 24 22.31 -7.78 -18.13
C THR A 24 21.76 -7.42 -19.50
N VAL A 25 21.53 -6.14 -19.73
CA VAL A 25 21.34 -5.56 -21.07
C VAL A 25 22.26 -4.36 -21.18
N GLY A 26 23.24 -4.42 -22.06
CA GLY A 26 24.10 -3.27 -22.39
C GLY A 26 25.01 -2.78 -21.27
N GLY A 27 25.59 -3.66 -20.44
CA GLY A 27 26.64 -3.32 -19.47
C GLY A 27 26.17 -2.70 -18.15
N PHE A 28 24.84 -2.57 -17.92
CA PHE A 28 24.29 -2.14 -16.64
C PHE A 28 23.57 -3.30 -15.95
N THR A 29 23.95 -3.62 -14.70
CA THR A 29 23.26 -4.59 -13.88
C THR A 29 22.12 -3.89 -13.12
N VAL A 30 20.88 -4.17 -13.47
CA VAL A 30 19.72 -3.74 -12.69
C VAL A 30 19.37 -4.85 -11.70
N SER A 31 19.66 -4.64 -10.43
CA SER A 31 19.22 -5.51 -9.34
C SER A 31 17.85 -5.04 -8.87
N THR A 32 16.79 -5.78 -9.19
CA THR A 32 15.48 -5.57 -8.58
C THR A 32 15.43 -6.37 -7.28
N ALA A 33 15.83 -5.76 -6.17
CA ALA A 33 15.52 -6.29 -4.86
C ALA A 33 14.03 -6.01 -4.59
N ASN A 34 13.20 -7.04 -4.50
CA ASN A 34 11.85 -6.90 -3.94
C ASN A 34 11.99 -6.41 -2.50
N ALA A 35 11.52 -5.22 -2.19
CA ALA A 35 11.54 -4.70 -0.84
C ALA A 35 10.72 -5.62 0.08
N ALA A 36 11.28 -5.98 1.22
CA ALA A 36 10.57 -6.80 2.20
C ALA A 36 9.31 -6.06 2.70
N VAL A 37 8.17 -6.74 2.72
CA VAL A 37 6.95 -6.20 3.32
C VAL A 37 7.20 -6.04 4.83
N PRO A 38 7.11 -4.82 5.39
CA PRO A 38 7.37 -4.61 6.81
C PRO A 38 6.30 -5.30 7.67
N ASN A 39 6.68 -5.71 8.88
CA ASN A 39 5.71 -6.20 9.87
C ASN A 39 4.63 -5.11 10.12
N PRO A 40 3.32 -5.42 9.95
CA PRO A 40 2.25 -4.43 10.05
C PRO A 40 1.92 -3.98 11.48
N GLY A 41 2.75 -4.33 12.47
CA GLY A 41 2.53 -3.96 13.88
C GLY A 41 1.38 -4.75 14.52
N ILE A 42 1.42 -6.09 14.44
CA ILE A 42 0.40 -6.96 15.05
C ILE A 42 0.62 -7.03 16.56
N ALA A 43 -0.35 -6.61 17.35
CA ALA A 43 -0.33 -6.73 18.80
C ALA A 43 -0.44 -8.21 19.20
N SER A 44 0.50 -8.70 20.04
CA SER A 44 0.47 -10.07 20.54
C SER A 44 -0.68 -10.32 21.52
N CYS A 45 -1.01 -11.58 21.76
CA CYS A 45 -1.98 -11.99 22.80
C CYS A 45 -1.67 -11.34 24.16
N ALA A 46 -0.40 -11.29 24.55
CA ALA A 46 0.01 -10.62 25.79
C ALA A 46 -0.27 -9.10 25.77
N THR A 47 -0.10 -8.44 24.61
CA THR A 47 -0.27 -6.99 24.48
C THR A 47 -1.73 -6.56 24.69
N TRP A 48 -2.71 -7.29 24.18
CA TRP A 48 -4.12 -6.96 24.36
C TRP A 48 -4.77 -7.62 25.59
N GLY A 49 -4.00 -8.39 26.35
CA GLY A 49 -4.43 -9.03 27.61
C GLY A 49 -5.31 -10.25 27.39
N ALA A 50 -4.88 -11.16 26.51
CA ALA A 50 -5.56 -12.45 26.28
C ALA A 50 -5.55 -13.34 27.55
N ARG A 51 -6.61 -14.13 27.69
CA ARG A 51 -6.64 -15.28 28.61
C ARG A 51 -5.71 -16.38 28.08
N ALA A 52 -5.17 -17.19 28.97
CA ALA A 52 -4.39 -18.35 28.58
C ALA A 52 -5.24 -19.33 27.72
N ALA A 53 -4.66 -19.80 26.63
CA ALA A 53 -5.26 -20.85 25.82
C ALA A 53 -5.09 -22.24 26.45
N SER A 54 -5.89 -23.20 26.06
CA SER A 54 -5.82 -24.58 26.55
C SER A 54 -5.66 -25.57 25.38
N GLY A 55 -4.54 -26.30 25.32
CA GLY A 55 -4.41 -27.47 24.43
C GLY A 55 -4.43 -27.18 22.93
N LEU A 56 -3.71 -26.17 22.47
CA LEU A 56 -3.63 -25.82 21.04
C LEU A 56 -2.73 -26.80 20.27
N SER A 57 -3.20 -27.23 19.10
CA SER A 57 -2.40 -27.98 18.13
C SER A 57 -1.55 -27.04 17.29
N GLN A 58 -0.25 -27.32 17.23
CA GLN A 58 0.68 -26.64 16.33
C GLN A 58 1.23 -27.66 15.34
N ILE A 59 1.37 -27.28 14.08
CA ILE A 59 1.84 -28.16 13.01
C ILE A 59 2.99 -27.53 12.25
N ALA A 60 3.91 -28.36 11.75
CA ALA A 60 5.08 -27.92 11.00
C ALA A 60 4.74 -27.52 9.54
N THR A 61 3.53 -27.83 9.07
CA THR A 61 3.08 -27.47 7.73
C THR A 61 2.71 -26.01 7.68
N ASP A 62 3.24 -25.28 6.70
CA ASP A 62 2.94 -23.88 6.47
C ASP A 62 1.51 -23.68 5.95
N ALA A 63 0.92 -22.54 6.27
CA ALA A 63 -0.32 -22.13 5.66
C ALA A 63 -0.15 -21.91 4.14
N ASN A 64 -1.18 -22.24 3.37
CA ASN A 64 -1.18 -22.11 1.91
C ASN A 64 -2.28 -21.20 1.35
N LYS A 65 -3.07 -20.59 2.21
CA LYS A 65 -4.15 -19.65 1.87
C LYS A 65 -4.50 -18.72 3.03
N ILE A 66 -5.22 -17.65 2.72
CA ILE A 66 -5.81 -16.73 3.69
C ILE A 66 -7.34 -16.80 3.51
N ILE A 67 -8.07 -16.81 4.62
CA ILE A 67 -9.53 -16.83 4.65
C ILE A 67 -10.03 -15.60 5.39
N ILE A 68 -10.79 -14.77 4.69
CA ILE A 68 -11.32 -13.51 5.18
C ILE A 68 -12.69 -13.73 5.79
N HIS A 69 -12.84 -13.25 7.02
CA HIS A 69 -14.08 -13.26 7.79
C HIS A 69 -14.50 -11.83 8.17
N HIS A 70 -15.71 -11.67 8.64
CA HIS A 70 -16.12 -10.53 9.45
C HIS A 70 -16.64 -11.03 10.81
N THR A 71 -16.47 -10.21 11.86
CA THR A 71 -16.93 -10.58 13.20
C THR A 71 -18.45 -10.65 13.33
N ALA A 72 -19.19 -10.13 12.35
CA ALA A 72 -20.65 -9.99 12.36
C ALA A 72 -21.16 -9.22 13.60
N THR A 73 -20.33 -8.38 14.21
CA THR A 73 -20.71 -7.47 15.29
C THR A 73 -21.21 -6.13 14.74
N ALA A 74 -21.78 -5.29 15.60
CA ALA A 74 -22.18 -3.94 15.23
C ALA A 74 -20.96 -3.11 14.75
N ASN A 75 -21.19 -2.26 13.74
CA ASN A 75 -20.18 -1.32 13.22
C ASN A 75 -19.97 -0.18 14.21
N GLN A 76 -19.17 -0.40 15.26
CA GLN A 76 -18.93 0.55 16.34
C GLN A 76 -18.28 1.84 15.84
N ALA A 77 -18.63 2.97 16.51
CA ALA A 77 -18.04 4.27 16.25
C ALA A 77 -16.69 4.46 16.98
N ASP A 78 -16.48 3.77 18.12
CA ASP A 78 -15.21 3.80 18.84
C ASP A 78 -14.17 2.96 18.08
N VAL A 79 -13.25 3.65 17.40
CA VAL A 79 -12.18 3.06 16.59
C VAL A 79 -10.80 3.13 17.26
N THR A 80 -10.76 3.37 18.56
CA THR A 80 -9.52 3.47 19.33
C THR A 80 -8.83 2.10 19.50
N GLN A 81 -7.53 2.11 19.78
CA GLN A 81 -6.80 0.90 20.14
C GLN A 81 -7.40 0.19 21.36
N ALA A 82 -7.85 0.96 22.34
CA ALA A 82 -8.50 0.39 23.52
C ALA A 82 -9.79 -0.36 23.15
N ALA A 83 -10.59 0.14 22.20
CA ALA A 83 -11.76 -0.55 21.67
C ALA A 83 -11.37 -1.84 20.94
N ALA A 84 -10.33 -1.81 20.12
CA ALA A 84 -9.81 -2.99 19.43
C ALA A 84 -9.40 -4.10 20.41
N TYR A 85 -8.71 -3.75 21.49
CA TYR A 85 -8.30 -4.71 22.53
C TYR A 85 -9.50 -5.24 23.35
N ARG A 86 -10.51 -4.43 23.60
CA ARG A 86 -11.77 -4.90 24.22
C ARG A 86 -12.49 -5.90 23.31
N LEU A 87 -12.55 -5.62 22.01
CA LEU A 87 -13.12 -6.54 21.02
C LEU A 87 -12.38 -7.89 21.00
N ALA A 88 -11.04 -7.87 20.96
CA ALA A 88 -10.23 -9.11 20.97
C ALA A 88 -10.55 -9.98 22.19
N ARG A 89 -10.60 -9.38 23.39
CA ARG A 89 -10.98 -10.09 24.64
C ARG A 89 -12.42 -10.61 24.60
N SER A 90 -13.35 -9.84 24.04
CA SER A 90 -14.76 -10.25 23.92
C SER A 90 -14.92 -11.45 22.98
N ILE A 91 -14.23 -11.44 21.83
CA ILE A 91 -14.19 -12.57 20.90
C ILE A 91 -13.59 -13.80 21.56
N GLN A 92 -12.45 -13.66 22.24
CA GLN A 92 -11.83 -14.78 22.94
C GLN A 92 -12.77 -15.37 23.99
N SER A 93 -13.38 -14.53 24.82
CA SER A 93 -14.34 -14.99 25.84
C SER A 93 -15.53 -15.70 25.22
N TYR A 94 -16.12 -15.17 24.17
CA TYR A 94 -17.22 -15.81 23.47
C TYR A 94 -16.81 -17.19 22.90
N HIS A 95 -15.64 -17.28 22.26
CA HIS A 95 -15.15 -18.53 21.69
C HIS A 95 -14.82 -19.58 22.76
N MET A 96 -14.26 -19.17 23.89
CA MET A 96 -13.90 -20.10 24.96
C MET A 96 -15.10 -20.46 25.85
N ASP A 97 -15.90 -19.47 26.22
CA ASP A 97 -16.94 -19.67 27.24
C ASP A 97 -18.29 -20.14 26.63
N SER A 98 -18.61 -19.69 25.40
CA SER A 98 -19.87 -20.07 24.74
C SER A 98 -19.69 -21.22 23.75
N ASN A 99 -18.59 -21.25 22.98
CA ASN A 99 -18.36 -22.32 22.01
C ASN A 99 -17.53 -23.48 22.59
N GLY A 100 -16.94 -23.33 23.78
CA GLY A 100 -16.08 -24.34 24.41
C GLY A 100 -14.76 -24.55 23.68
N TRP A 101 -14.30 -23.57 22.90
CA TRP A 101 -13.05 -23.69 22.16
C TRP A 101 -11.83 -23.41 23.04
N ALA A 102 -10.69 -23.97 22.65
CA ALA A 102 -9.44 -23.82 23.38
C ALA A 102 -8.89 -22.38 23.41
N ASP A 103 -9.34 -21.52 22.47
CA ASP A 103 -8.92 -20.13 22.28
C ASP A 103 -9.82 -19.46 21.21
N THR A 104 -9.45 -18.23 20.76
CA THR A 104 -10.07 -17.65 19.56
C THR A 104 -9.99 -18.60 18.38
N GLY A 105 -10.97 -18.57 17.49
CA GLY A 105 -10.99 -19.43 16.31
C GLY A 105 -10.02 -18.98 15.21
N GLN A 106 -9.96 -17.68 14.98
CA GLN A 106 -9.16 -17.02 13.95
C GLN A 106 -7.71 -16.79 14.40
N HIS A 107 -6.81 -16.66 13.43
CA HIS A 107 -5.39 -16.38 13.69
C HIS A 107 -5.13 -14.90 13.97
N PHE A 108 -5.84 -14.00 13.25
CA PHE A 108 -5.67 -12.55 13.39
C PHE A 108 -7.01 -11.85 13.36
N THR A 109 -7.07 -10.66 13.97
CA THR A 109 -8.21 -9.76 13.93
C THR A 109 -7.74 -8.38 13.49
N VAL A 110 -8.49 -7.73 12.58
CA VAL A 110 -8.26 -6.34 12.16
C VAL A 110 -9.45 -5.50 12.60
N SER A 111 -9.18 -4.46 13.40
CA SER A 111 -10.23 -3.57 13.90
C SER A 111 -10.60 -2.48 12.89
N ARG A 112 -11.76 -1.85 13.10
CA ARG A 112 -12.25 -0.72 12.29
C ARG A 112 -11.30 0.49 12.35
N GLY A 113 -10.51 0.62 13.42
CA GLY A 113 -9.48 1.65 13.58
C GLY A 113 -8.13 1.30 12.95
N GLY A 114 -8.00 0.15 12.27
CA GLY A 114 -6.75 -0.26 11.64
C GLY A 114 -5.72 -0.85 12.61
N TYR A 115 -6.15 -1.42 13.73
CA TYR A 115 -5.28 -2.17 14.64
C TYR A 115 -5.37 -3.65 14.32
N ALA A 116 -4.21 -4.28 14.14
CA ALA A 116 -4.11 -5.73 13.96
C ALA A 116 -3.72 -6.41 15.27
N MET A 117 -4.37 -7.51 15.59
CA MET A 117 -4.15 -8.29 16.80
C MET A 117 -3.96 -9.76 16.46
N GLU A 118 -3.02 -10.42 17.14
CA GLU A 118 -2.98 -11.86 17.21
C GLU A 118 -4.28 -12.36 17.86
N GLY A 119 -4.93 -13.34 17.26
CA GLY A 119 -6.11 -13.97 17.81
C GLY A 119 -5.73 -15.23 18.59
N ARG A 120 -5.66 -16.39 17.88
CA ARG A 120 -5.25 -17.65 18.46
C ARG A 120 -3.77 -17.61 18.85
N HIS A 121 -3.45 -17.96 20.08
CA HIS A 121 -2.06 -17.99 20.59
C HIS A 121 -1.12 -18.74 19.65
N TYR A 122 0.13 -18.32 19.59
CA TYR A 122 1.20 -18.82 18.71
C TYR A 122 1.07 -18.43 17.23
N SER A 123 -0.04 -17.80 16.80
CA SER A 123 -0.21 -17.37 15.39
C SER A 123 0.86 -16.37 14.97
N LEU A 124 1.18 -15.40 15.84
CA LEU A 124 2.17 -14.37 15.55
C LEU A 124 3.60 -14.95 15.52
N SER A 125 3.94 -15.88 16.41
CA SER A 125 5.27 -16.51 16.43
C SER A 125 5.51 -17.36 15.17
N HIS A 126 4.52 -18.18 14.76
CA HIS A 126 4.58 -18.92 13.50
C HIS A 126 4.68 -18.01 12.29
N LEU A 127 3.87 -16.93 12.24
CA LEU A 127 3.90 -15.95 11.15
C LEU A 127 5.27 -15.27 11.08
N THR A 128 5.82 -14.83 12.20
CA THR A 128 7.12 -14.13 12.23
C THR A 128 8.27 -15.05 11.82
N SER A 129 8.25 -16.31 12.24
CA SER A 129 9.24 -17.31 11.81
C SER A 129 9.02 -17.78 10.36
N GLY A 130 7.79 -17.63 9.86
CA GLY A 130 7.34 -18.13 8.57
C GLY A 130 7.40 -19.66 8.47
N ASN A 131 7.25 -20.39 9.59
CA ASN A 131 7.32 -21.86 9.66
C ASN A 131 6.15 -22.40 10.45
N GLY A 132 5.44 -23.38 9.86
CA GLY A 132 4.32 -24.04 10.49
C GLY A 132 3.17 -23.09 10.82
N MET A 133 2.18 -23.58 11.51
CA MET A 133 1.03 -22.78 11.98
C MET A 133 0.38 -23.43 13.21
N VAL A 134 -0.37 -22.63 13.98
CA VAL A 134 -1.32 -23.17 14.94
C VAL A 134 -2.61 -23.55 14.17
N VAL A 135 -3.19 -24.71 14.49
CA VAL A 135 -4.46 -25.14 13.86
C VAL A 135 -5.60 -24.24 14.32
N GLY A 136 -6.30 -23.61 13.38
CA GLY A 136 -7.41 -22.69 13.64
C GLY A 136 -8.69 -23.39 14.08
N ALA A 137 -9.75 -22.61 14.34
CA ALA A 137 -11.11 -23.07 14.53
C ALA A 137 -12.10 -22.09 13.87
N HIS A 138 -11.78 -21.60 12.66
CA HIS A 138 -12.52 -20.56 11.95
C HIS A 138 -13.22 -21.02 10.67
N CYS A 139 -12.76 -22.14 10.09
CA CYS A 139 -13.31 -22.65 8.83
C CYS A 139 -13.13 -24.18 8.78
N PRO A 140 -14.20 -24.97 9.00
CA PRO A 140 -14.14 -26.42 8.93
C PRO A 140 -13.51 -26.92 7.63
N GLY A 141 -12.61 -27.91 7.75
CA GLY A 141 -11.85 -28.44 6.61
C GLY A 141 -10.67 -27.58 6.14
N GLN A 142 -10.52 -26.35 6.63
CA GLN A 142 -9.43 -25.45 6.26
C GLN A 142 -8.49 -25.06 7.44
N ASN A 143 -8.85 -25.41 8.65
CA ASN A 143 -8.21 -24.95 9.88
C ASN A 143 -6.71 -25.33 10.00
N SER A 144 -6.26 -26.39 9.32
CA SER A 144 -4.87 -26.87 9.31
C SER A 144 -4.06 -26.40 8.09
N GLN A 145 -4.61 -25.49 7.29
CA GLN A 145 -3.96 -25.02 6.06
C GLN A 145 -4.27 -23.55 5.69
N GLY A 146 -5.20 -22.91 6.38
CA GLY A 146 -5.63 -21.54 6.11
C GLY A 146 -5.45 -20.62 7.30
N ILE A 147 -4.92 -19.42 7.06
CA ILE A 147 -4.88 -18.34 8.06
C ILE A 147 -6.22 -17.60 8.03
N GLY A 148 -6.99 -17.65 9.12
CA GLY A 148 -8.24 -16.89 9.27
C GLY A 148 -7.99 -15.49 9.78
N ILE A 149 -8.59 -14.48 9.12
CA ILE A 149 -8.56 -13.07 9.52
C ILE A 149 -9.99 -12.59 9.74
N GLU A 150 -10.32 -12.21 10.96
CA GLU A 150 -11.58 -11.57 11.33
C GLU A 150 -11.47 -10.05 11.16
N ASN A 151 -12.43 -9.47 10.46
CA ASN A 151 -12.54 -8.02 10.28
C ASN A 151 -13.69 -7.50 11.13
N GLU A 152 -13.38 -6.58 12.05
CA GLU A 152 -14.37 -6.01 12.98
C GLU A 152 -15.56 -5.39 12.25
N GLY A 153 -16.76 -5.84 12.55
CA GLY A 153 -18.02 -5.28 12.06
C GLY A 153 -18.85 -6.23 11.21
N THR A 154 -19.88 -5.69 10.58
CA THR A 154 -20.79 -6.39 9.66
C THR A 154 -20.72 -5.73 8.29
N TYR A 155 -20.35 -6.50 7.26
CA TYR A 155 -20.08 -5.99 5.91
C TYR A 155 -20.98 -6.64 4.85
N THR A 156 -22.26 -6.81 5.17
CA THR A 156 -23.26 -7.25 4.20
C THR A 156 -23.52 -6.16 3.14
N SER A 157 -23.72 -4.91 3.59
CA SER A 157 -23.94 -3.75 2.73
C SER A 157 -22.95 -2.62 2.99
N ALA A 158 -22.47 -2.47 4.23
CA ALA A 158 -21.52 -1.44 4.60
C ALA A 158 -20.11 -1.72 4.04
N THR A 159 -19.42 -0.67 3.61
CA THR A 159 -18.01 -0.75 3.21
C THR A 159 -17.12 -0.71 4.46
N PRO A 160 -16.08 -1.56 4.54
CA PRO A 160 -15.07 -1.42 5.57
C PRO A 160 -14.45 -0.01 5.58
N PRO A 161 -14.16 0.58 6.77
CA PRO A 161 -13.44 1.86 6.83
C PRO A 161 -12.05 1.77 6.20
N ASP A 162 -11.54 2.89 5.68
CA ASP A 162 -10.22 2.96 5.03
C ASP A 162 -9.09 2.47 5.93
N ALA A 163 -9.15 2.78 7.24
CA ALA A 163 -8.15 2.32 8.20
C ALA A 163 -8.12 0.79 8.34
N LEU A 164 -9.30 0.14 8.40
CA LEU A 164 -9.40 -1.31 8.41
C LEU A 164 -8.90 -1.89 7.10
N TRP A 165 -9.35 -1.34 5.96
CA TRP A 165 -8.96 -1.82 4.63
C TRP A 165 -7.45 -1.76 4.42
N ALA A 166 -6.82 -0.62 4.72
CA ALA A 166 -5.38 -0.46 4.61
C ALA A 166 -4.62 -1.49 5.48
N LYS A 167 -5.05 -1.66 6.74
CA LYS A 167 -4.44 -2.63 7.65
C LYS A 167 -4.65 -4.08 7.19
N LEU A 168 -5.82 -4.41 6.63
CA LEU A 168 -6.10 -5.73 6.07
C LEU A 168 -5.16 -6.05 4.91
N VAL A 169 -4.92 -5.08 4.00
CA VAL A 169 -3.93 -5.22 2.91
C VAL A 169 -2.54 -5.48 3.48
N ASP A 170 -2.12 -4.72 4.50
CA ASP A 170 -0.81 -4.87 5.14
C ASP A 170 -0.63 -6.25 5.77
N VAL A 171 -1.61 -6.72 6.53
CA VAL A 171 -1.59 -8.03 7.19
C VAL A 171 -1.58 -9.15 6.16
N CYS A 172 -2.43 -9.08 5.13
CA CYS A 172 -2.46 -10.08 4.06
C CYS A 172 -1.13 -10.12 3.28
N ALA A 173 -0.53 -8.97 2.95
CA ALA A 173 0.75 -8.93 2.24
C ALA A 173 1.89 -9.53 3.09
N TYR A 174 1.94 -9.19 4.38
CA TYR A 174 2.92 -9.76 5.30
C TYR A 174 2.75 -11.29 5.42
N ILE A 175 1.53 -11.81 5.58
CA ILE A 175 1.24 -13.24 5.62
C ILE A 175 1.64 -13.91 4.29
N CYS A 176 1.28 -13.32 3.15
CA CYS A 176 1.66 -13.82 1.83
C CYS A 176 3.18 -13.94 1.69
N GLN A 177 3.93 -12.92 2.12
CA GLN A 177 5.40 -12.94 2.07
C GLN A 177 6.00 -14.01 2.98
N GLN A 178 5.55 -14.08 4.23
CA GLN A 178 6.12 -15.01 5.22
C GLN A 178 5.90 -16.48 4.86
N TYR A 179 4.74 -16.84 4.33
CA TYR A 179 4.40 -18.21 3.97
C TYR A 179 4.54 -18.53 2.48
N GLY A 180 4.92 -17.57 1.63
CA GLY A 180 4.99 -17.76 0.18
C GLY A 180 3.62 -17.99 -0.47
N ILE A 181 2.55 -17.40 0.08
CA ILE A 181 1.19 -17.51 -0.42
C ILE A 181 0.97 -16.51 -1.56
N ALA A 182 0.53 -16.97 -2.74
CA ALA A 182 0.16 -16.06 -3.81
C ALA A 182 -1.12 -15.28 -3.44
N PRO A 183 -1.22 -13.96 -3.78
CA PRO A 183 -2.42 -13.16 -3.49
C PRO A 183 -3.72 -13.75 -4.01
N THR A 184 -3.68 -14.52 -5.09
CA THR A 184 -4.84 -15.26 -5.63
C THR A 184 -5.40 -16.30 -4.68
N LYS A 185 -4.67 -16.67 -3.63
CA LYS A 185 -5.08 -17.61 -2.58
C LYS A 185 -5.72 -16.93 -1.35
N ILE A 186 -6.19 -15.72 -1.51
CA ILE A 186 -7.03 -15.01 -0.52
C ILE A 186 -8.49 -15.30 -0.87
N TYR A 187 -9.21 -15.91 0.05
CA TYR A 187 -10.60 -16.39 -0.11
C TYR A 187 -11.52 -15.76 0.94
N GLY A 188 -12.81 -15.80 0.73
CA GLY A 188 -13.81 -15.54 1.75
C GLY A 188 -14.24 -16.83 2.45
N HIS A 189 -14.77 -16.74 3.66
CA HIS A 189 -15.29 -17.91 4.40
C HIS A 189 -16.32 -18.69 3.58
N ARG A 190 -17.20 -17.98 2.85
CA ARG A 190 -18.26 -18.59 2.02
C ARG A 190 -17.74 -19.41 0.83
N ASP A 191 -16.46 -19.31 0.48
CA ASP A 191 -15.88 -20.14 -0.57
C ASP A 191 -15.72 -21.60 -0.15
N TYR A 192 -15.81 -21.87 1.17
CA TYR A 192 -15.60 -23.20 1.76
C TYR A 192 -16.80 -23.72 2.56
N VAL A 193 -17.63 -22.82 3.08
CA VAL A 193 -18.76 -23.16 3.96
C VAL A 193 -20.00 -22.33 3.56
N ALA A 194 -21.17 -22.91 3.63
CA ALA A 194 -22.42 -22.19 3.40
C ALA A 194 -22.68 -21.18 4.52
N THR A 195 -22.27 -19.92 4.31
CA THR A 195 -22.39 -18.83 5.28
C THR A 195 -22.50 -17.47 4.60
N ALA A 196 -23.06 -16.48 5.27
CA ALA A 196 -23.07 -15.09 4.82
C ALA A 196 -21.71 -14.39 5.02
N CYS A 197 -20.80 -14.94 5.85
CA CYS A 197 -19.48 -14.40 6.10
C CYS A 197 -18.60 -14.42 4.82
N PRO A 198 -17.83 -13.38 4.53
CA PRO A 198 -17.54 -12.16 5.30
C PRO A 198 -18.50 -10.99 5.06
N GLY A 199 -19.70 -11.23 4.56
CA GLY A 199 -20.69 -10.25 4.12
C GLY A 199 -20.51 -9.92 2.63
N ASP A 200 -21.62 -9.62 1.93
CA ASP A 200 -21.61 -9.48 0.46
C ASP A 200 -20.70 -8.34 0.00
N LYS A 201 -20.70 -7.23 0.73
CA LYS A 201 -19.86 -6.08 0.39
C LYS A 201 -18.37 -6.41 0.51
N LEU A 202 -17.93 -6.95 1.64
CA LEU A 202 -16.51 -7.31 1.81
C LEU A 202 -16.10 -8.44 0.86
N TYR A 203 -16.98 -9.41 0.62
CA TYR A 203 -16.72 -10.47 -0.34
C TYR A 203 -16.52 -9.94 -1.76
N SER A 204 -17.37 -8.99 -2.21
CA SER A 204 -17.22 -8.35 -3.52
C SER A 204 -15.93 -7.55 -3.67
N MET A 205 -15.27 -7.17 -2.56
CA MET A 205 -14.00 -6.46 -2.55
C MET A 205 -12.76 -7.37 -2.59
N LEU A 206 -12.89 -8.70 -2.49
CA LEU A 206 -11.76 -9.62 -2.50
C LEU A 206 -10.88 -9.52 -3.77
N PRO A 207 -11.42 -9.32 -4.98
CA PRO A 207 -10.55 -9.08 -6.15
C PRO A 207 -9.66 -7.83 -5.98
N ALA A 208 -10.20 -6.74 -5.45
CA ALA A 208 -9.43 -5.52 -5.16
C ALA A 208 -8.40 -5.76 -4.05
N LEU A 209 -8.74 -6.55 -3.02
CA LEU A 209 -7.79 -6.94 -1.96
C LEU A 209 -6.61 -7.72 -2.55
N ARG A 210 -6.86 -8.69 -3.41
CA ARG A 210 -5.79 -9.48 -4.08
C ARG A 210 -4.86 -8.59 -4.90
N THR A 211 -5.43 -7.64 -5.65
CA THR A 211 -4.65 -6.67 -6.44
C THR A 211 -3.80 -5.77 -5.55
N ALA A 212 -4.36 -5.23 -4.46
CA ALA A 212 -3.62 -4.38 -3.53
C ALA A 212 -2.49 -5.15 -2.81
N VAL A 213 -2.74 -6.40 -2.42
CA VAL A 213 -1.74 -7.28 -1.81
C VAL A 213 -0.61 -7.62 -2.81
N ALA A 214 -0.95 -7.92 -4.06
CA ALA A 214 0.04 -8.17 -5.12
C ALA A 214 0.94 -6.94 -5.32
N ALA A 215 0.37 -5.77 -5.48
CA ALA A 215 1.11 -4.52 -5.62
C ALA A 215 2.06 -4.28 -4.44
N LYS A 216 1.64 -4.62 -3.21
CA LYS A 216 2.48 -4.48 -2.02
C LYS A 216 3.64 -5.48 -1.99
N LEU A 217 3.45 -6.69 -2.49
CA LEU A 217 4.50 -7.71 -2.61
C LEU A 217 5.52 -7.39 -3.70
N ASP A 218 5.11 -6.73 -4.77
CA ASP A 218 5.98 -6.31 -5.88
C ASP A 218 6.86 -5.09 -5.51
N GLY A 219 6.92 -4.72 -4.25
CA GLY A 219 7.65 -3.55 -3.76
C GLY A 219 6.83 -2.26 -3.82
N GLY A 220 5.58 -2.36 -4.22
CA GLY A 220 4.58 -1.29 -4.12
C GLY A 220 4.05 -1.18 -2.70
N GLY A 221 4.70 -0.42 -1.85
CA GLY A 221 4.15 -0.06 -0.53
C GLY A 221 2.85 0.72 -0.73
N ASN A 222 1.75 0.22 -0.17
CA ASN A 222 0.40 0.78 -0.11
C ASN A 222 -0.24 1.10 -1.49
N PRO A 223 -1.52 0.76 -1.78
CA PRO A 223 -2.14 1.11 -3.05
C PRO A 223 -1.82 2.56 -3.32
N SER A 224 -1.11 2.77 -4.40
CA SER A 224 -0.33 3.96 -4.70
C SER A 224 -1.10 5.22 -4.34
N PHE A 225 -0.65 5.93 -3.29
CA PHE A 225 -1.00 7.34 -3.24
C PHE A 225 -0.62 7.92 -4.60
N GLN A 226 -1.62 8.30 -5.33
CA GLN A 226 -1.46 9.03 -6.56
C GLN A 226 -2.37 10.24 -6.51
N VAL A 227 -1.81 11.38 -6.77
CA VAL A 227 -2.57 12.60 -6.95
C VAL A 227 -2.14 13.27 -8.25
N VAL A 228 -3.10 13.75 -8.98
CA VAL A 228 -2.89 14.65 -10.12
C VAL A 228 -3.30 16.05 -9.69
N ILE A 229 -2.39 17.00 -9.85
CA ILE A 229 -2.59 18.41 -9.58
C ILE A 229 -2.62 19.11 -10.94
N ASP A 230 -3.80 19.40 -11.42
CA ASP A 230 -4.03 20.20 -12.61
C ASP A 230 -3.88 21.69 -12.29
N ASN A 231 -3.54 22.50 -13.26
CA ASN A 231 -3.40 23.96 -13.10
C ASN A 231 -4.71 24.69 -12.71
N GLY A 232 -5.84 23.99 -12.71
CA GLY A 232 -7.12 24.45 -12.15
C GLY A 232 -7.41 23.96 -10.71
N ALA A 233 -6.55 23.11 -10.13
CA ALA A 233 -6.77 22.53 -8.83
C ALA A 233 -6.32 23.46 -7.68
N SER A 234 -6.86 23.23 -6.46
CA SER A 234 -6.51 24.00 -5.25
C SER A 234 -5.03 23.84 -4.83
N GLY A 235 -4.34 22.81 -5.32
CA GLY A 235 -2.91 22.57 -5.11
C GLY A 235 -1.99 23.31 -6.07
N PHE A 236 -2.53 24.04 -7.06
CA PHE A 236 -1.74 24.83 -7.99
C PHE A 236 -1.78 26.33 -7.63
N THR A 237 -0.64 27.00 -7.73
CA THR A 237 -0.54 28.46 -7.57
C THR A 237 0.49 29.03 -8.54
N ALA A 238 0.14 30.15 -9.16
CA ALA A 238 1.02 30.92 -10.03
C ALA A 238 0.70 32.42 -9.89
N SER A 239 1.68 33.27 -10.20
CA SER A 239 1.48 34.72 -10.22
C SER A 239 0.68 35.17 -11.46
N ALA A 240 0.29 36.43 -11.49
CA ALA A 240 -0.38 37.06 -12.65
C ALA A 240 0.51 37.10 -13.93
N ASN A 241 1.80 36.82 -13.81
CA ASN A 241 2.71 36.74 -14.96
C ASN A 241 2.53 35.41 -15.75
N TRP A 242 1.81 34.46 -15.20
CA TRP A 242 1.44 33.21 -15.85
C TRP A 242 0.06 33.34 -16.46
N ALA A 243 0.01 33.59 -17.76
CA ALA A 243 -1.24 33.68 -18.49
C ALA A 243 -1.86 32.31 -18.76
N VAL A 244 -3.17 32.26 -18.97
CA VAL A 244 -3.93 31.04 -19.26
C VAL A 244 -4.14 30.87 -20.76
N SER A 245 -4.01 29.64 -21.27
CA SER A 245 -4.24 29.29 -22.67
C SER A 245 -5.08 28.04 -22.83
N THR A 246 -5.87 28.01 -23.88
CA THR A 246 -6.61 26.83 -24.37
C THR A 246 -6.18 26.42 -25.78
N PHE A 247 -5.12 27.02 -26.30
CA PHE A 247 -4.68 26.90 -27.71
C PHE A 247 -4.40 25.45 -28.11
N SER A 248 -3.62 24.71 -27.32
CA SER A 248 -3.28 23.32 -27.64
C SER A 248 -4.34 22.33 -27.18
N THR A 249 -4.69 21.35 -28.01
CA THR A 249 -5.55 20.23 -27.66
C THR A 249 -4.81 19.13 -26.86
N GLN A 250 -3.47 19.20 -26.78
CA GLN A 250 -2.64 18.26 -26.00
C GLN A 250 -2.61 18.59 -24.50
N ARG A 251 -3.29 19.65 -24.05
CA ARG A 251 -3.36 20.03 -22.64
C ARG A 251 -4.03 18.96 -21.79
N TYR A 252 -3.71 18.95 -20.51
CA TYR A 252 -4.46 18.23 -19.49
C TYR A 252 -5.68 19.08 -19.07
N GLY A 253 -6.83 18.49 -18.87
CA GLY A 253 -8.01 19.24 -18.44
C GLY A 253 -8.48 20.31 -19.44
N SER A 254 -8.85 21.49 -18.92
CA SER A 254 -9.52 22.54 -19.69
C SER A 254 -8.59 23.59 -20.29
N ASN A 255 -7.47 23.87 -19.65
CA ASN A 255 -6.49 24.90 -20.03
C ASN A 255 -5.12 24.59 -19.49
N TYR A 256 -4.12 25.43 -19.75
CA TYR A 256 -2.77 25.38 -19.17
C TYR A 256 -2.26 26.80 -18.96
N HIS A 257 -1.25 26.95 -18.10
CA HIS A 257 -0.58 28.23 -17.88
C HIS A 257 0.70 28.31 -18.71
N TYR A 258 1.04 29.54 -19.13
CA TYR A 258 2.30 29.84 -19.82
C TYR A 258 2.85 31.19 -19.39
N ALA A 259 4.17 31.31 -19.45
CA ALA A 259 4.86 32.58 -19.18
C ALA A 259 6.07 32.74 -20.09
N ASP A 260 6.48 34.01 -20.33
CA ASP A 260 7.75 34.30 -20.96
C ASP A 260 8.90 33.89 -20.03
N PRO A 261 9.99 33.32 -20.57
CA PRO A 261 11.19 33.04 -19.78
C PRO A 261 11.81 34.38 -19.30
N GLU A 262 12.13 34.41 -18.00
CA GLU A 262 12.74 35.57 -17.37
C GLU A 262 13.58 35.12 -16.18
N ALA A 263 14.72 35.77 -15.95
CA ALA A 263 15.65 35.43 -14.85
C ALA A 263 15.14 35.97 -13.50
N VAL A 264 13.95 35.51 -13.07
CA VAL A 264 13.28 35.89 -11.83
C VAL A 264 12.78 34.67 -11.08
N SER A 265 12.70 34.78 -9.74
CA SER A 265 12.11 33.75 -8.89
C SER A 265 10.57 33.86 -8.89
N ASP A 266 9.94 33.40 -9.96
CA ASP A 266 8.50 33.46 -10.19
C ASP A 266 8.04 32.14 -10.83
N GLY A 267 7.83 31.12 -10.00
CA GLY A 267 7.42 29.77 -10.43
C GLY A 267 5.92 29.54 -10.39
N ALA A 268 5.46 28.54 -11.15
CA ALA A 268 4.14 27.92 -10.98
C ALA A 268 4.31 26.71 -10.06
N TYR A 269 3.67 26.73 -8.89
CA TYR A 269 3.87 25.76 -7.81
C TYR A 269 2.77 24.71 -7.75
N TYR A 270 3.18 23.50 -7.43
CA TYR A 270 2.29 22.34 -7.22
C TYR A 270 2.45 21.82 -5.81
N ARG A 271 1.36 21.82 -5.04
CA ARG A 271 1.30 21.43 -3.63
C ARG A 271 0.43 20.20 -3.44
N ALA A 272 0.92 19.23 -2.65
CA ALA A 272 0.16 18.05 -2.25
C ALA A 272 0.29 17.78 -0.75
N THR A 273 -0.67 17.01 -0.21
CA THR A 273 -0.56 16.41 1.12
C THR A 273 -0.12 14.96 0.97
N LEU A 274 1.12 14.66 1.35
CA LEU A 274 1.70 13.33 1.25
C LEU A 274 1.36 12.51 2.49
N PRO A 275 0.84 11.27 2.36
CA PRO A 275 0.37 10.47 3.49
C PRO A 275 1.50 9.95 4.40
N ALA A 276 2.70 9.80 3.88
CA ALA A 276 3.86 9.31 4.63
C ALA A 276 5.17 9.84 4.02
N ALA A 277 6.26 9.83 4.78
CA ALA A 277 7.60 10.01 4.24
C ALA A 277 7.96 8.82 3.32
N GLY A 278 8.77 9.06 2.29
CA GLY A 278 9.19 8.01 1.35
C GLY A 278 9.51 8.54 -0.03
N ASN A 279 9.65 7.62 -0.96
CA ASN A 279 9.94 7.92 -2.36
C ASN A 279 8.64 8.12 -3.15
N TYR A 280 8.67 9.11 -4.04
CA TYR A 280 7.54 9.44 -4.92
C TYR A 280 8.08 9.65 -6.33
N LYS A 281 7.45 8.99 -7.30
CA LYS A 281 7.65 9.25 -8.72
C LYS A 281 6.87 10.51 -9.09
N LEU A 282 7.53 11.44 -9.75
CA LEU A 282 6.95 12.67 -10.29
C LEU A 282 6.87 12.58 -11.81
N GLU A 283 5.76 13.01 -12.37
CA GLU A 283 5.55 13.11 -13.81
C GLU A 283 4.81 14.42 -14.10
N THR A 284 5.14 15.05 -15.24
CA THR A 284 4.43 16.24 -15.72
C THR A 284 3.68 15.95 -17.00
N TRP A 285 2.59 16.65 -17.21
CA TRP A 285 1.88 16.72 -18.47
C TRP A 285 1.95 18.15 -18.98
N TYR A 286 2.19 18.34 -20.25
CA TYR A 286 2.16 19.64 -20.93
C TYR A 286 1.82 19.44 -22.40
N PRO A 287 1.24 20.44 -23.09
CA PRO A 287 1.21 20.47 -24.54
C PRO A 287 2.61 20.75 -25.08
N ALA A 288 2.95 20.18 -26.23
CA ALA A 288 4.21 20.48 -26.93
C ALA A 288 3.98 21.37 -28.15
N ASP A 289 4.91 22.31 -28.36
CA ASP A 289 4.94 23.19 -29.55
C ASP A 289 6.37 23.69 -29.79
N VAL A 290 6.75 23.92 -31.05
CA VAL A 290 8.08 24.44 -31.41
C VAL A 290 8.37 25.84 -30.84
N GLY A 291 7.30 26.60 -30.51
CA GLY A 291 7.38 27.91 -29.85
C GLY A 291 7.53 27.84 -28.34
N TYR A 292 7.58 26.64 -27.74
CA TYR A 292 7.75 26.49 -26.31
C TYR A 292 9.23 26.33 -25.92
N ASN A 293 9.53 26.41 -24.63
CA ASN A 293 10.88 26.44 -24.12
C ASN A 293 11.54 25.05 -24.16
N ALA A 294 12.74 24.96 -24.72
CA ALA A 294 13.47 23.70 -24.83
C ALA A 294 14.25 23.32 -23.56
N THR A 295 14.32 24.22 -22.57
CA THR A 295 15.13 24.06 -21.35
C THR A 295 14.37 24.47 -20.09
N THR A 296 13.06 24.18 -20.03
CA THR A 296 12.20 24.52 -18.89
C THR A 296 12.68 23.83 -17.61
N PRO A 297 13.00 24.57 -16.55
CA PRO A 297 13.40 23.98 -15.28
C PRO A 297 12.18 23.58 -14.45
N PHE A 298 12.13 22.32 -14.05
CA PHE A 298 11.21 21.79 -13.05
C PHE A 298 11.98 21.62 -11.74
N VAL A 299 11.70 22.45 -10.73
CA VAL A 299 12.37 22.46 -9.45
C VAL A 299 11.59 21.58 -8.48
N VAL A 300 12.16 20.45 -8.11
CA VAL A 300 11.58 19.47 -7.16
C VAL A 300 12.05 19.81 -5.75
N PHE A 301 11.12 19.92 -4.78
CA PHE A 301 11.41 20.25 -3.37
C PHE A 301 11.57 18.97 -2.53
N ALA A 302 12.59 18.15 -2.87
CA ALA A 302 12.87 16.88 -2.20
C ALA A 302 13.44 17.07 -0.78
N SER A 303 13.31 16.06 0.09
CA SER A 303 13.82 16.08 1.47
C SER A 303 15.33 16.31 1.58
N GLY A 304 16.10 15.90 0.55
CA GLY A 304 17.55 16.11 0.47
C GLY A 304 17.99 17.46 -0.11
N GLY A 305 17.04 18.37 -0.34
CA GLY A 305 17.25 19.67 -0.99
C GLY A 305 16.63 19.74 -2.38
N ASN A 306 16.57 20.95 -2.93
CA ASN A 306 15.95 21.19 -4.23
C ASN A 306 16.76 20.53 -5.34
N GLN A 307 16.05 19.88 -6.27
CA GLN A 307 16.62 19.25 -7.46
C GLN A 307 15.97 19.85 -8.70
N THR A 308 16.74 20.10 -9.76
CA THR A 308 16.19 20.65 -11.00
C THR A 308 16.26 19.60 -12.10
N VAL A 309 15.08 19.33 -12.71
CA VAL A 309 14.93 18.51 -13.90
C VAL A 309 14.64 19.42 -15.07
N THR A 310 15.43 19.38 -16.12
CA THR A 310 15.23 20.22 -17.32
C THR A 310 14.38 19.45 -18.33
N VAL A 311 13.29 20.05 -18.79
CA VAL A 311 12.35 19.44 -19.75
C VAL A 311 12.32 20.26 -21.04
N ASN A 312 12.47 19.58 -22.18
CA ASN A 312 12.23 20.16 -23.49
C ASN A 312 10.74 20.10 -23.84
N GLN A 313 10.04 21.23 -23.76
CA GLN A 313 8.62 21.34 -24.01
C GLN A 313 8.25 21.50 -25.50
N GLN A 314 9.24 21.48 -26.40
CA GLN A 314 8.99 21.46 -27.85
C GLN A 314 8.57 20.08 -28.37
N GLY A 315 8.70 19.04 -27.57
CA GLY A 315 8.32 17.67 -27.89
C GLY A 315 7.75 16.91 -26.70
N ASN A 316 7.34 15.68 -26.94
CA ASN A 316 6.82 14.76 -25.91
C ASN A 316 5.55 15.24 -25.17
N GLY A 317 4.81 16.22 -25.66
CA GLY A 317 3.56 16.71 -25.06
C GLY A 317 2.38 15.76 -25.23
N GLY A 318 1.28 16.06 -24.53
CA GLY A 318 0.05 15.27 -24.56
C GLY A 318 0.15 13.90 -23.93
N LYS A 319 1.11 13.69 -23.03
CA LYS A 319 1.36 12.45 -22.25
C LYS A 319 2.12 12.77 -20.97
N TRP A 320 2.13 11.81 -20.03
CA TRP A 320 2.95 11.91 -18.83
C TRP A 320 4.43 11.75 -19.16
N VAL A 321 5.24 12.72 -18.74
CA VAL A 321 6.70 12.77 -18.91
C VAL A 321 7.34 12.61 -17.53
N ASP A 322 8.27 11.65 -17.40
CA ASP A 322 8.94 11.32 -16.15
C ASP A 322 9.90 12.44 -15.71
N LEU A 323 9.77 12.85 -14.45
CA LEU A 323 10.66 13.78 -13.77
C LEU A 323 11.57 13.08 -12.73
N GLY A 324 11.47 11.75 -12.62
CA GLY A 324 12.25 10.95 -11.68
C GLY A 324 11.51 10.60 -10.39
N THR A 325 12.24 9.89 -9.52
CA THR A 325 11.79 9.48 -8.20
C THR A 325 12.59 10.23 -7.14
N HIS A 326 11.88 10.88 -6.21
CA HIS A 326 12.44 11.77 -5.21
C HIS A 326 11.91 11.45 -3.82
N ALA A 327 12.73 11.63 -2.79
CA ALA A 327 12.32 11.44 -1.40
C ALA A 327 11.62 12.69 -0.86
N PHE A 328 10.50 12.48 -0.14
CA PHE A 328 9.75 13.54 0.53
C PHE A 328 9.36 13.11 1.95
N GLU A 329 9.19 14.12 2.84
CA GLU A 329 8.56 13.93 4.13
C GLU A 329 7.04 13.91 3.98
N SER A 330 6.31 13.42 4.98
CA SER A 330 4.85 13.47 5.01
C SER A 330 4.27 14.87 5.24
N GLY A 331 2.98 15.04 4.97
CA GLY A 331 2.22 16.27 5.22
C GLY A 331 2.05 17.18 4.00
N ALA A 332 1.40 18.31 4.20
CA ALA A 332 1.11 19.30 3.15
C ALA A 332 2.38 20.12 2.80
N ARG A 333 2.79 20.08 1.53
CA ARG A 333 4.02 20.73 1.07
C ARG A 333 3.99 21.06 -0.41
N ASP A 334 4.83 21.99 -0.82
CA ASP A 334 5.14 22.16 -2.23
C ASP A 334 6.00 20.97 -2.70
N ILE A 335 5.62 20.38 -3.81
CA ILE A 335 6.26 19.20 -4.39
C ILE A 335 7.20 19.63 -5.51
N LEU A 336 6.72 20.55 -6.34
CA LEU A 336 7.38 20.96 -7.57
C LEU A 336 7.00 22.41 -7.90
N ALA A 337 7.93 23.12 -8.54
CA ALA A 337 7.62 24.36 -9.27
C ALA A 337 8.15 24.28 -10.70
N VAL A 338 7.36 24.72 -11.67
CA VAL A 338 7.84 25.05 -13.00
C VAL A 338 8.42 26.46 -12.93
N SER A 339 9.71 26.60 -13.23
CA SER A 339 10.39 27.88 -13.13
C SER A 339 10.45 28.56 -14.50
N ARG A 340 10.12 29.86 -14.54
CA ARG A 340 10.34 30.67 -15.73
C ARG A 340 11.78 31.21 -15.86
N TRP A 341 12.63 30.93 -14.86
CA TRP A 341 14.06 31.26 -14.93
C TRP A 341 14.77 30.27 -15.86
N SER A 342 14.64 30.53 -17.15
CA SER A 342 15.25 29.77 -18.24
C SER A 342 15.97 30.72 -19.20
N SER A 343 17.12 30.30 -19.72
CA SER A 343 17.87 31.01 -20.76
C SER A 343 17.36 30.68 -22.18
N GLY A 344 16.51 29.64 -22.32
CA GLY A 344 15.94 29.23 -23.59
C GLY A 344 14.85 30.19 -24.07
N ALA A 345 14.70 30.33 -25.38
CA ALA A 345 13.60 31.05 -25.96
C ALA A 345 12.30 30.23 -25.93
N GLY A 346 11.16 30.90 -26.13
CA GLY A 346 9.82 30.27 -26.15
C GLY A 346 9.14 30.20 -24.81
N TYR A 347 7.82 30.04 -24.80
CA TYR A 347 7.02 30.02 -23.57
C TYR A 347 7.31 28.84 -22.69
N VAL A 348 7.43 29.08 -21.39
CA VAL A 348 7.48 28.07 -20.33
C VAL A 348 6.04 27.67 -20.01
N ILE A 349 5.77 26.36 -19.97
CA ILE A 349 4.42 25.81 -19.82
C ILE A 349 4.28 25.11 -18.46
N ALA A 350 3.18 25.40 -17.74
CA ALA A 350 2.74 24.73 -16.54
C ALA A 350 1.30 24.22 -16.72
N ASP A 351 1.10 22.89 -16.63
CA ASP A 351 -0.19 22.26 -16.91
C ASP A 351 -0.54 21.30 -15.75
N ALA A 352 -0.17 20.03 -15.80
CA ALA A 352 -0.48 19.10 -14.73
C ALA A 352 0.75 18.35 -14.22
N VAL A 353 0.71 17.97 -12.94
CA VAL A 353 1.71 17.13 -12.27
C VAL A 353 1.05 15.93 -11.62
N ARG A 354 1.62 14.74 -11.82
CA ARG A 354 1.22 13.51 -11.16
C ARG A 354 2.29 13.11 -10.15
N VAL A 355 1.85 12.85 -8.93
CA VAL A 355 2.68 12.40 -7.81
C VAL A 355 2.23 11.01 -7.43
N THR A 356 3.09 10.02 -7.56
CA THR A 356 2.80 8.62 -7.24
C THR A 356 3.80 8.11 -6.21
N ARG A 357 3.34 7.59 -5.09
CA ARG A 357 4.22 6.93 -4.11
C ARG A 357 4.75 5.61 -4.67
N VAL A 358 6.04 5.35 -4.52
CA VAL A 358 6.73 4.13 -4.99
C VAL A 358 7.45 3.42 -3.85
#